data_9adaa5752d8b4a45e07289b8a3a65bf3
#
_entry.id   9adaa5752d8b4a45e07289b8a3a65bf3
#
_cell.length_a   1.000
_cell.length_b   1.000
_cell.length_c   1.000
_cell.angle_alpha   90.00
_cell.angle_beta   90.00
_cell.angle_gamma   90.00
#
_symmetry.space_group_name_H-M   'P 1'
#
loop_
_entity.id
_entity.type
_entity.pdbx_description
1 polymer ?
#
loop_
_entity_poly.entity_id
_entity_poly.type
_entity_poly.pdbx_seq_one_letter_code
_entity_poly.pdbx_strand_id
1 'polypeptide(L)'
;MARMRSAKHKLKDTINSPEWRSHLDEIAQGGLENVGPLFSFLLLGPQTMHRAAVALGQVTARLAETQPEAAKNIIRRLMWHLNEESGNIGWGIPNAFAEILAASASLAKDFHRILISYVIDLGYDDNFCDHDILRRSCYWGIGRLAQERPELCLGARKWLLNGLEDQDVICRGMAAWALSQLPPDLMDV
;
A
#
# COMPACT_ATOMS: atom_id res chain seq x y z
N MET A 1 9.33 -28.09 7.33
CA MET A 1 9.00 -27.60 5.97
C MET A 1 7.58 -27.96 5.52
N ALA A 2 7.06 -29.17 5.67
CA ALA A 2 5.69 -29.55 5.27
C ALA A 2 4.60 -28.73 5.96
N ARG A 3 4.69 -28.50 7.29
CA ARG A 3 3.72 -27.70 8.07
C ARG A 3 3.62 -26.24 7.59
N MET A 4 4.74 -25.60 7.27
CA MET A 4 4.73 -24.21 6.75
C MET A 4 4.10 -24.12 5.36
N ARG A 5 4.34 -25.09 4.48
CA ARG A 5 3.70 -25.14 3.16
C ARG A 5 2.18 -25.31 3.27
N SER A 6 1.72 -26.19 4.19
CA SER A 6 0.31 -26.39 4.47
C SER A 6 -0.37 -25.13 5.01
N ALA A 7 0.26 -24.42 5.97
CA ALA A 7 -0.25 -23.17 6.51
C ALA A 7 -0.36 -22.08 5.43
N LYS A 8 0.67 -21.93 4.60
CA LYS A 8 0.65 -20.98 3.46
C LYS A 8 -0.47 -21.31 2.47
N HIS A 9 -0.71 -22.61 2.19
CA HIS A 9 -1.77 -23.03 1.28
C HIS A 9 -3.14 -22.69 1.87
N LYS A 10 -3.39 -23.06 3.13
CA LYS A 10 -4.62 -22.71 3.84
C LYS A 10 -4.88 -21.20 3.81
N LEU A 11 -3.87 -20.38 4.12
CA LEU A 11 -4.01 -18.92 4.09
C LEU A 11 -4.36 -18.41 2.70
N LYS A 12 -3.76 -18.99 1.63
CA LYS A 12 -4.08 -18.65 0.25
C LYS A 12 -5.53 -18.98 -0.10
N ASP A 13 -6.02 -20.15 0.31
CA ASP A 13 -7.40 -20.58 0.08
C ASP A 13 -8.38 -19.67 0.81
N THR A 14 -8.09 -19.32 2.08
CA THR A 14 -8.88 -18.38 2.88
C THR A 14 -8.97 -17.01 2.21
N ILE A 15 -7.85 -16.44 1.75
CA ILE A 15 -7.85 -15.14 1.06
C ILE A 15 -8.63 -15.20 -0.26
N ASN A 16 -8.63 -16.34 -0.95
CA ASN A 16 -9.34 -16.48 -2.22
C ASN A 16 -10.80 -16.94 -2.07
N SER A 17 -11.27 -17.22 -0.85
CA SER A 17 -12.67 -17.55 -0.59
C SER A 17 -13.61 -16.37 -0.87
N PRO A 18 -14.89 -16.60 -1.14
CA PRO A 18 -15.88 -15.54 -1.24
C PRO A 18 -15.99 -14.71 0.05
N GLU A 19 -15.85 -15.35 1.20
CA GLU A 19 -15.99 -14.76 2.53
C GLU A 19 -14.68 -14.23 3.12
N TRP A 20 -13.64 -14.02 2.31
CA TRP A 20 -12.30 -13.65 2.77
C TRP A 20 -12.26 -12.48 3.77
N ARG A 21 -13.21 -11.52 3.63
CA ARG A 21 -13.27 -10.37 4.53
C ARG A 21 -13.64 -10.74 5.96
N SER A 22 -14.49 -11.75 6.16
CA SER A 22 -14.86 -12.23 7.50
C SER A 22 -13.71 -12.94 8.22
N HIS A 23 -12.66 -13.36 7.48
CA HIS A 23 -11.47 -14.00 8.03
C HIS A 23 -10.32 -13.03 8.33
N LEU A 24 -10.47 -11.72 8.06
CA LEU A 24 -9.37 -10.76 8.25
C LEU A 24 -8.87 -10.72 9.68
N ASP A 25 -9.76 -10.80 10.67
CA ASP A 25 -9.35 -10.81 12.08
C ASP A 25 -8.56 -12.08 12.44
N GLU A 26 -8.98 -13.26 11.95
CA GLU A 26 -8.24 -14.51 12.11
C GLU A 26 -6.85 -14.42 11.47
N ILE A 27 -6.78 -13.87 10.25
CA ILE A 27 -5.52 -13.65 9.53
C ILE A 27 -4.62 -12.68 10.30
N ALA A 28 -5.17 -11.61 10.86
CA ALA A 28 -4.42 -10.63 11.64
C ALA A 28 -3.86 -11.23 12.94
N GLN A 29 -4.58 -12.16 13.57
CA GLN A 29 -4.11 -12.89 14.76
C GLN A 29 -2.88 -13.75 14.48
N GLY A 30 -2.67 -14.20 13.24
CA GLY A 30 -1.48 -14.95 12.83
C GLY A 30 -0.17 -14.13 12.87
N GLY A 31 -0.27 -12.81 12.97
CA GLY A 31 0.87 -11.92 13.19
C GLY A 31 2.01 -12.11 12.18
N LEU A 32 3.24 -12.13 12.67
CA LEU A 32 4.45 -12.23 11.84
C LEU A 32 4.51 -13.49 10.97
N GLU A 33 3.87 -14.59 11.36
CA GLU A 33 3.87 -15.84 10.58
C GLU A 33 3.15 -15.65 9.23
N ASN A 34 2.15 -14.77 9.17
CA ASN A 34 1.39 -14.50 7.96
C ASN A 34 2.05 -13.46 7.04
N VAL A 35 2.99 -12.65 7.54
CA VAL A 35 3.63 -11.58 6.76
C VAL A 35 4.34 -12.12 5.51
N GLY A 36 5.23 -13.10 5.67
CA GLY A 36 5.97 -13.69 4.54
C GLY A 36 5.08 -14.30 3.46
N PRO A 37 4.10 -15.16 3.82
CA PRO A 37 3.09 -15.64 2.89
C PRO A 37 2.34 -14.53 2.16
N LEU A 38 1.82 -13.50 2.88
CA LEU A 38 1.08 -12.38 2.30
C LEU A 38 1.92 -11.59 1.30
N PHE A 39 3.19 -11.29 1.61
CA PHE A 39 4.11 -10.69 0.63
C PHE A 39 4.20 -11.51 -0.65
N SER A 40 4.30 -12.84 -0.55
CA SER A 40 4.36 -13.69 -1.74
C SER A 40 3.06 -13.72 -2.55
N PHE A 41 1.93 -13.40 -1.94
CA PHE A 41 0.63 -13.34 -2.62
C PHE A 41 0.42 -12.01 -3.37
N LEU A 42 1.17 -10.97 -3.06
CA LEU A 42 1.17 -9.71 -3.82
C LEU A 42 1.58 -9.91 -5.29
N LEU A 43 2.29 -10.99 -5.59
CA LEU A 43 2.72 -11.37 -6.94
C LEU A 43 1.69 -12.19 -7.72
N LEU A 44 0.58 -12.55 -7.08
CA LEU A 44 -0.45 -13.41 -7.68
C LEU A 44 -1.60 -12.55 -8.20
N GLY A 45 -1.98 -12.61 -9.42
CA GLY A 45 -3.07 -11.91 -10.09
C GLY A 45 -3.88 -10.84 -9.31
N PRO A 46 -4.55 -9.92 -9.97
CA PRO A 46 -5.05 -8.68 -9.35
C PRO A 46 -5.95 -8.89 -8.12
N GLN A 47 -6.82 -9.91 -8.16
CA GLN A 47 -7.74 -10.19 -7.06
C GLN A 47 -7.01 -10.69 -5.81
N THR A 48 -6.09 -11.64 -5.95
CA THR A 48 -5.31 -12.18 -4.82
C THR A 48 -4.36 -11.11 -4.28
N MET A 49 -3.73 -10.34 -5.15
CA MET A 49 -2.88 -9.21 -4.78
C MET A 49 -3.62 -8.19 -3.91
N HIS A 50 -4.79 -7.73 -4.36
CA HIS A 50 -5.60 -6.79 -3.58
C HIS A 50 -5.97 -7.34 -2.20
N ARG A 51 -6.46 -8.59 -2.15
CA ARG A 51 -6.86 -9.22 -0.89
C ARG A 51 -5.68 -9.44 0.06
N ALA A 52 -4.52 -9.79 -0.49
CA ALA A 52 -3.29 -9.92 0.28
C ALA A 52 -2.79 -8.56 0.82
N ALA A 53 -2.92 -7.49 0.04
CA ALA A 53 -2.59 -6.14 0.49
C ALA A 53 -3.48 -5.70 1.67
N VAL A 54 -4.79 -5.90 1.57
CA VAL A 54 -5.73 -5.60 2.67
C VAL A 54 -5.42 -6.44 3.91
N ALA A 55 -5.19 -7.76 3.74
CA ALA A 55 -4.84 -8.64 4.85
C ALA A 55 -3.51 -8.25 5.51
N LEU A 56 -2.51 -7.85 4.72
CA LEU A 56 -1.24 -7.35 5.24
C LEU A 56 -1.43 -6.03 6.01
N GLY A 57 -2.36 -5.18 5.56
CA GLY A 57 -2.80 -4.00 6.29
C GLY A 57 -3.27 -4.34 7.71
N GLN A 58 -4.21 -5.28 7.83
CA GLN A 58 -4.78 -5.69 9.13
C GLN A 58 -3.73 -6.36 10.04
N VAL A 59 -2.91 -7.27 9.49
CA VAL A 59 -1.80 -7.91 10.23
C VAL A 59 -0.85 -6.85 10.79
N THR A 60 -0.44 -5.90 9.96
CA THR A 60 0.55 -4.88 10.35
C THR A 60 -0.04 -3.87 11.32
N ALA A 61 -1.32 -3.49 11.17
CA ALA A 61 -2.00 -2.62 12.12
C ALA A 61 -2.07 -3.26 13.52
N ARG A 62 -2.43 -4.55 13.61
CA ARG A 62 -2.43 -5.28 14.88
C ARG A 62 -1.04 -5.40 15.49
N LEU A 63 -0.02 -5.63 14.67
CA LEU A 63 1.38 -5.62 15.12
C LEU A 63 1.82 -4.25 15.62
N ALA A 64 1.34 -3.16 15.03
CA ALA A 64 1.67 -1.81 15.48
C ALA A 64 1.22 -1.53 16.92
N GLU A 65 0.15 -2.19 17.38
CA GLU A 65 -0.34 -2.07 18.75
C GLU A 65 0.48 -2.90 19.76
N THR A 66 0.97 -4.08 19.34
CA THR A 66 1.59 -5.05 20.23
C THR A 66 3.10 -5.15 20.07
N GLN A 67 3.62 -4.91 18.87
CA GLN A 67 5.02 -5.03 18.48
C GLN A 67 5.39 -3.91 17.49
N PRO A 68 5.42 -2.62 17.88
CA PRO A 68 5.54 -1.48 16.97
C PRO A 68 6.80 -1.52 16.09
N GLU A 69 7.93 -2.00 16.59
CA GLU A 69 9.14 -2.10 15.77
C GLU A 69 9.04 -3.22 14.71
N ALA A 70 8.34 -4.31 15.00
CA ALA A 70 8.08 -5.34 13.99
C ALA A 70 7.19 -4.78 12.85
N ALA A 71 6.16 -4.00 13.19
CA ALA A 71 5.32 -3.31 12.21
C ALA A 71 6.11 -2.32 11.34
N LYS A 72 6.98 -1.50 11.95
CA LYS A 72 7.87 -0.59 11.22
C LYS A 72 8.85 -1.33 10.31
N ASN A 73 9.33 -2.50 10.72
CA ASN A 73 10.21 -3.33 9.87
C ASN A 73 9.47 -3.88 8.64
N ILE A 74 8.17 -4.15 8.73
CA ILE A 74 7.36 -4.52 7.57
C ILE A 74 7.34 -3.35 6.56
N ILE A 75 7.12 -2.12 7.02
CA ILE A 75 7.14 -0.93 6.15
C ILE A 75 8.53 -0.71 5.54
N ARG A 76 9.61 -0.81 6.32
CA ARG A 76 10.98 -0.70 5.79
C ARG A 76 11.25 -1.72 4.69
N ARG A 77 10.71 -2.93 4.82
CA ARG A 77 10.80 -3.95 3.78
C ARG A 77 10.03 -3.57 2.52
N LEU A 78 8.84 -2.95 2.64
CA LEU A 78 8.10 -2.44 1.48
C LEU A 78 8.88 -1.34 0.77
N MET A 79 9.43 -0.38 1.52
CA MET A 79 10.27 0.69 0.97
C MET A 79 11.48 0.11 0.22
N TRP A 80 12.16 -0.88 0.80
CA TRP A 80 13.28 -1.55 0.13
C TRP A 80 12.85 -2.14 -1.21
N HIS A 81 11.71 -2.82 -1.28
CA HIS A 81 11.20 -3.38 -2.54
C HIS A 81 10.82 -2.32 -3.60
N LEU A 82 10.49 -1.10 -3.20
CA LEU A 82 10.15 -0.01 -4.13
C LEU A 82 11.41 0.71 -4.65
N ASN A 83 12.49 0.71 -3.86
CA ASN A 83 13.73 1.41 -4.18
C ASN A 83 14.83 0.45 -4.71
N GLU A 84 14.51 -0.83 -4.92
CA GLU A 84 15.47 -1.84 -5.36
C GLU A 84 15.59 -1.83 -6.89
N GLU A 85 16.80 -1.56 -7.39
CA GLU A 85 17.12 -1.49 -8.81
C GLU A 85 17.47 -2.85 -9.45
N SER A 86 17.53 -3.94 -8.65
CA SER A 86 18.01 -5.26 -9.10
C SER A 86 17.04 -6.05 -9.98
N GLY A 87 15.95 -5.43 -10.44
CA GLY A 87 14.93 -6.07 -11.29
C GLY A 87 13.85 -6.85 -10.52
N ASN A 88 13.85 -6.77 -9.20
CA ASN A 88 12.77 -7.30 -8.36
C ASN A 88 11.60 -6.30 -8.32
N ILE A 89 10.74 -6.36 -9.33
CA ILE A 89 9.63 -5.42 -9.46
C ILE A 89 8.67 -5.55 -8.28
N GLY A 90 8.41 -4.43 -7.61
CA GLY A 90 7.58 -4.34 -6.41
C GLY A 90 6.08 -4.46 -6.64
N TRP A 91 5.64 -5.48 -7.42
CA TRP A 91 4.22 -5.69 -7.69
C TRP A 91 3.38 -5.76 -6.41
N GLY A 92 2.31 -4.95 -6.35
CA GLY A 92 1.40 -4.90 -5.20
C GLY A 92 1.98 -4.25 -3.95
N ILE A 93 3.26 -3.85 -3.95
CA ILE A 93 3.91 -3.21 -2.79
C ILE A 93 3.29 -1.85 -2.47
N PRO A 94 3.04 -0.92 -3.43
CA PRO A 94 2.37 0.34 -3.11
C PRO A 94 0.96 0.13 -2.55
N ASN A 95 0.23 -0.88 -3.06
CA ASN A 95 -1.09 -1.24 -2.56
C ASN A 95 -1.03 -1.71 -1.11
N ALA A 96 -0.09 -2.60 -0.78
CA ALA A 96 0.10 -3.08 0.58
C ALA A 96 0.52 -1.95 1.53
N PHE A 97 1.40 -1.05 1.08
CA PHE A 97 1.81 0.11 1.85
C PHE A 97 0.61 1.00 2.18
N ALA A 98 -0.21 1.33 1.18
CA ALA A 98 -1.40 2.14 1.38
C ALA A 98 -2.41 1.48 2.34
N GLU A 99 -2.68 0.19 2.21
CA GLU A 99 -3.60 -0.53 3.10
C GLU A 99 -3.09 -0.59 4.54
N ILE A 100 -1.77 -0.72 4.75
CA ILE A 100 -1.17 -0.62 6.09
C ILE A 100 -1.40 0.76 6.70
N LEU A 101 -1.15 1.82 5.94
CA LEU A 101 -1.35 3.19 6.44
C LEU A 101 -2.83 3.52 6.64
N ALA A 102 -3.71 2.99 5.80
CA ALA A 102 -5.15 3.11 5.97
C ALA A 102 -5.62 2.41 7.25
N ALA A 103 -5.08 1.23 7.57
CA ALA A 103 -5.47 0.44 8.73
C ALA A 103 -4.87 0.94 10.07
N SER A 104 -3.72 1.63 10.07
CA SER A 104 -2.99 2.04 11.28
C SER A 104 -2.71 3.55 11.31
N ALA A 105 -3.36 4.27 12.23
CA ALA A 105 -3.15 5.71 12.40
C ALA A 105 -1.72 6.07 12.82
N SER A 106 -1.09 5.28 13.69
CA SER A 106 0.28 5.52 14.13
C SER A 106 1.28 5.39 12.98
N LEU A 107 1.16 4.31 12.18
CA LEU A 107 2.02 4.11 11.02
C LEU A 107 1.74 5.14 9.91
N ALA A 108 0.48 5.53 9.72
CA ALA A 108 0.14 6.59 8.76
C ALA A 108 0.82 7.91 9.14
N LYS A 109 0.78 8.30 10.42
CA LYS A 109 1.44 9.50 10.92
C LYS A 109 2.95 9.50 10.63
N ASP A 110 3.60 8.35 10.83
CA ASP A 110 5.05 8.22 10.66
C ASP A 110 5.48 8.14 9.17
N PHE A 111 4.66 7.51 8.30
CA PHE A 111 5.11 7.08 6.97
C PHE A 111 4.31 7.62 5.76
N HIS A 112 3.22 8.39 5.95
CA HIS A 112 2.43 8.93 4.84
C HIS A 112 3.25 9.74 3.83
N ARG A 113 4.23 10.52 4.31
CA ARG A 113 5.10 11.33 3.45
C ARG A 113 5.94 10.48 2.51
N ILE A 114 6.33 9.28 2.94
CA ILE A 114 7.09 8.34 2.11
C ILE A 114 6.19 7.77 1.01
N LEU A 115 4.94 7.40 1.32
CA LEU A 115 4.00 6.97 0.28
C LEU A 115 3.78 8.07 -0.76
N ILE A 116 3.65 9.33 -0.32
CA ILE A 116 3.47 10.47 -1.21
C ILE A 116 4.73 10.74 -2.06
N SER A 117 5.93 10.52 -1.52
CA SER A 117 7.17 10.82 -2.25
C SER A 117 7.34 10.02 -3.53
N TYR A 118 6.71 8.86 -3.67
CA TYR A 118 6.75 8.05 -4.90
C TYR A 118 6.01 8.65 -6.10
N VAL A 119 5.31 9.77 -5.92
CA VAL A 119 4.67 10.54 -7.02
C VAL A 119 5.24 11.96 -7.13
N ILE A 120 6.30 12.27 -6.40
CA ILE A 120 7.00 13.55 -6.42
C ILE A 120 8.17 13.46 -7.36
N ASP A 121 8.02 14.02 -8.57
CA ASP A 121 9.08 14.15 -9.55
C ASP A 121 9.76 15.52 -9.39
N LEU A 122 11.00 15.51 -8.95
CA LEU A 122 11.85 16.70 -8.83
C LEU A 122 12.87 16.78 -9.98
N GLY A 123 12.94 15.75 -10.83
CA GLY A 123 13.88 15.65 -11.94
C GLY A 123 15.35 15.39 -11.51
N TYR A 124 15.57 15.07 -10.25
CA TYR A 124 16.88 14.71 -9.68
C TYR A 124 16.67 13.80 -8.48
N ASP A 125 17.72 13.36 -7.82
CA ASP A 125 17.75 12.41 -6.70
C ASP A 125 16.50 12.51 -5.78
N ASP A 126 15.49 11.69 -6.07
CA ASP A 126 14.19 11.63 -5.39
C ASP A 126 13.68 10.18 -5.31
N ASN A 127 12.48 9.99 -4.75
CA ASN A 127 11.83 8.68 -4.66
C ASN A 127 10.80 8.45 -5.77
N PHE A 128 10.79 9.27 -6.82
CA PHE A 128 9.80 9.15 -7.88
C PHE A 128 9.78 7.73 -8.47
N CYS A 129 8.60 7.16 -8.60
CA CYS A 129 8.43 5.82 -9.17
C CYS A 129 8.40 5.90 -10.71
N ASP A 130 9.55 5.74 -11.37
CA ASP A 130 9.68 5.79 -12.83
C ASP A 130 8.84 4.74 -13.54
N HIS A 131 8.64 3.57 -12.92
CA HIS A 131 7.90 2.48 -13.51
C HIS A 131 6.40 2.78 -13.49
N ASP A 132 5.81 3.07 -14.65
CA ASP A 132 4.43 3.51 -14.81
C ASP A 132 3.40 2.58 -14.12
N ILE A 133 3.50 1.26 -14.28
CA ILE A 133 2.56 0.31 -13.68
C ILE A 133 2.62 0.37 -12.14
N LEU A 134 3.79 0.54 -11.54
CA LEU A 134 3.92 0.73 -10.09
C LEU A 134 3.40 2.10 -9.67
N ARG A 135 3.68 3.14 -10.46
CA ARG A 135 3.23 4.51 -10.21
C ARG A 135 1.70 4.63 -10.21
N ARG A 136 0.99 3.85 -11.07
CA ARG A 136 -0.48 3.71 -10.99
C ARG A 136 -0.93 3.34 -9.58
N SER A 137 -0.24 2.38 -8.97
CA SER A 137 -0.53 1.92 -7.61
C SER A 137 -0.10 2.92 -6.54
N CYS A 138 0.91 3.75 -6.78
CA CYS A 138 1.30 4.84 -5.88
C CYS A 138 0.21 5.93 -5.84
N TYR A 139 -0.31 6.38 -6.99
CA TYR A 139 -1.45 7.29 -7.05
C TYR A 139 -2.68 6.71 -6.37
N TRP A 140 -3.03 5.45 -6.68
CA TRP A 140 -4.11 4.75 -6.02
C TRP A 140 -3.90 4.71 -4.50
N GLY A 141 -2.69 4.43 -4.06
CA GLY A 141 -2.35 4.34 -2.64
C GLY A 141 -2.58 5.63 -1.87
N ILE A 142 -2.28 6.77 -2.47
CA ILE A 142 -2.57 8.10 -1.88
C ILE A 142 -4.08 8.30 -1.75
N GLY A 143 -4.87 7.98 -2.78
CA GLY A 143 -6.33 8.06 -2.73
C GLY A 143 -6.90 7.11 -1.66
N ARG A 144 -6.38 5.88 -1.56
CA ARG A 144 -6.80 4.91 -0.53
C ARG A 144 -6.52 5.42 0.89
N LEU A 145 -5.36 6.01 1.11
CA LEU A 145 -5.04 6.65 2.39
C LEU A 145 -5.95 7.84 2.67
N ALA A 146 -6.24 8.65 1.65
CA ALA A 146 -7.10 9.83 1.78
C ALA A 146 -8.54 9.47 2.16
N GLN A 147 -9.05 8.30 1.76
CA GLN A 147 -10.38 7.83 2.21
C GLN A 147 -10.48 7.68 3.73
N GLU A 148 -9.37 7.34 4.39
CA GLU A 148 -9.34 7.13 5.84
C GLU A 148 -8.77 8.34 6.59
N ARG A 149 -7.80 9.06 5.98
CA ARG A 149 -7.04 10.15 6.60
C ARG A 149 -6.71 11.25 5.60
N PRO A 150 -7.73 11.97 5.11
CA PRO A 150 -7.55 12.98 4.08
C PRO A 150 -6.57 14.09 4.51
N GLU A 151 -6.52 14.40 5.81
CA GLU A 151 -5.64 15.43 6.37
C GLU A 151 -4.15 15.12 6.17
N LEU A 152 -3.76 13.84 6.12
CA LEU A 152 -2.38 13.42 5.88
C LEU A 152 -1.99 13.51 4.40
N CYS A 153 -2.99 13.60 3.51
CA CYS A 153 -2.78 13.61 2.07
C CYS A 153 -2.88 15.00 1.43
N LEU A 154 -3.19 16.06 2.21
CA LEU A 154 -3.33 17.43 1.68
C LEU A 154 -2.06 17.90 0.94
N GLY A 155 -0.87 17.56 1.45
CA GLY A 155 0.40 17.88 0.82
C GLY A 155 0.65 17.17 -0.52
N ALA A 156 -0.14 16.15 -0.84
CA ALA A 156 -0.05 15.47 -2.14
C ALA A 156 -0.80 16.19 -3.27
N ARG A 157 -1.71 17.13 -2.95
CA ARG A 157 -2.62 17.77 -3.93
C ARG A 157 -1.88 18.29 -5.18
N LYS A 158 -0.82 19.08 -4.98
CA LYS A 158 -0.01 19.61 -6.07
C LYS A 158 0.50 18.51 -6.99
N TRP A 159 0.99 17.41 -6.42
CA TRP A 159 1.59 16.31 -7.16
C TRP A 159 0.55 15.44 -7.85
N LEU A 160 -0.63 15.32 -7.25
CA LEU A 160 -1.78 14.68 -7.89
C LEU A 160 -2.30 15.51 -9.08
N LEU A 161 -2.28 16.84 -8.98
CA LEU A 161 -2.59 17.72 -10.11
C LEU A 161 -1.57 17.56 -11.24
N ASN A 162 -0.27 17.51 -10.93
CA ASN A 162 0.77 17.19 -11.92
C ASN A 162 0.53 15.80 -12.54
N GLY A 163 0.07 14.82 -11.75
CA GLY A 163 -0.27 13.49 -12.22
C GLY A 163 -1.40 13.41 -13.24
N LEU A 164 -2.20 14.47 -13.40
CA LEU A 164 -3.21 14.56 -14.49
C LEU A 164 -2.56 14.69 -15.87
N GLU A 165 -1.29 15.09 -15.91
CA GLU A 165 -0.48 15.22 -17.12
C GLU A 165 0.51 14.05 -17.31
N ASP A 166 0.42 12.99 -16.47
CA ASP A 166 1.28 11.80 -16.59
C ASP A 166 1.18 11.19 -18.00
N GLN A 167 2.28 10.70 -18.53
CA GLN A 167 2.31 10.06 -19.85
C GLN A 167 1.40 8.81 -19.90
N ASP A 168 1.27 8.09 -18.81
CA ASP A 168 0.42 6.91 -18.69
C ASP A 168 -1.04 7.31 -18.39
N VAL A 169 -1.96 6.86 -19.25
CA VAL A 169 -3.39 7.19 -19.14
C VAL A 169 -4.03 6.69 -17.85
N ILE A 170 -3.54 5.56 -17.31
CA ILE A 170 -4.08 4.97 -16.08
C ILE A 170 -3.54 5.75 -14.87
N CYS A 171 -2.29 6.20 -14.90
CA CYS A 171 -1.75 7.13 -13.90
C CYS A 171 -2.60 8.39 -13.82
N ARG A 172 -2.95 9.01 -14.96
CA ARG A 172 -3.86 10.19 -15.00
C ARG A 172 -5.20 9.90 -14.31
N GLY A 173 -5.80 8.75 -14.64
CA GLY A 173 -7.06 8.32 -14.02
C GLY A 173 -6.95 8.09 -12.52
N MET A 174 -5.87 7.47 -12.07
CA MET A 174 -5.62 7.22 -10.64
C MET A 174 -5.32 8.52 -9.87
N ALA A 175 -4.59 9.45 -10.46
CA ALA A 175 -4.35 10.78 -9.89
C ALA A 175 -5.67 11.58 -9.76
N ALA A 176 -6.53 11.56 -10.78
CA ALA A 176 -7.85 12.18 -10.74
C ALA A 176 -8.73 11.56 -9.64
N TRP A 177 -8.74 10.22 -9.55
CA TRP A 177 -9.46 9.52 -8.50
C TRP A 177 -8.92 9.86 -7.11
N ALA A 178 -7.61 9.88 -6.92
CA ALA A 178 -6.99 10.25 -5.64
C ALA A 178 -7.34 11.70 -5.25
N LEU A 179 -7.34 12.64 -6.19
CA LEU A 179 -7.78 14.02 -5.96
C LEU A 179 -9.23 14.09 -5.48
N SER A 180 -10.12 13.26 -6.03
CA SER A 180 -11.53 13.23 -5.63
C SER A 180 -11.74 12.74 -4.19
N GLN A 181 -10.74 12.09 -3.58
CA GLN A 181 -10.77 11.66 -2.18
C GLN A 181 -10.28 12.76 -1.21
N LEU A 182 -9.68 13.82 -1.72
CA LEU A 182 -9.27 14.96 -0.89
C LEU A 182 -10.42 15.94 -0.68
N PRO A 183 -10.51 16.60 0.48
CA PRO A 183 -11.46 17.68 0.66
C PRO A 183 -11.19 18.79 -0.33
N PRO A 184 -12.22 19.56 -0.74
CA PRO A 184 -12.03 20.71 -1.61
C PRO A 184 -11.04 21.72 -0.97
N ASP A 185 -10.31 22.44 -1.81
CA ASP A 185 -9.43 23.51 -1.31
C ASP A 185 -10.27 24.59 -0.64
N LEU A 186 -9.99 24.84 0.64
CA LEU A 186 -10.65 25.92 1.38
C LEU A 186 -10.13 27.33 0.99
N MET A 187 -9.31 27.42 -0.05
CA MET A 187 -8.72 28.68 -0.53
C MET A 187 -9.58 29.40 -1.59
N ASP A 188 -10.73 28.84 -1.96
CA ASP A 188 -11.67 29.43 -2.93
C ASP A 188 -12.92 30.03 -2.24
N VAL A 189 -12.79 30.56 -1.01
CA VAL A 189 -13.83 31.34 -0.35
C VAL A 189 -13.33 32.74 0.00
#